data_6e251d10ce60ab01a3a46de6022ce7c5
#
_entry.id   6e251d10ce60ab01a3a46de6022ce7c5
#
_cell.length_a   1.000
_cell.length_b   1.000
_cell.length_c   1.000
_cell.angle_alpha   90.00
_cell.angle_beta   90.00
_cell.angle_gamma   90.00
#
_symmetry.space_group_name_H-M   'P 1'
#
loop_
_entity.id
_entity.type
_entity.pdbx_description
1 polymer ?
#
loop_
_entity_poly.entity_id
_entity_poly.type
_entity_poly.pdbx_seq_one_letter_code
_entity_poly.pdbx_strand_id
1 'polypeptide(L)'
;MDLSQENSEQNSILSYSVNDASIQSGKLGFPCFISKSFSATLDFHSIDLIEKTDIFPLITKDQVKIIIIGTSQTSFLKPEKILLFNELGLGVELMNVDSACRSFNLLLSDKRAVGLLII
;
A
#
# COMPACT_ATOMS: atom_id res chain seq x y z
N MET A 1 1.03 -29.57 -8.15
CA MET A 1 1.01 -28.39 -7.26
C MET A 1 -0.10 -27.46 -7.66
N ASP A 2 -0.77 -26.94 -6.68
CA ASP A 2 -1.85 -26.00 -6.91
C ASP A 2 -1.31 -24.59 -6.91
N LEU A 3 -1.42 -23.90 -8.05
CA LEU A 3 -0.92 -22.54 -8.19
C LEU A 3 -1.68 -21.55 -7.30
N SER A 4 -2.91 -21.87 -6.92
CA SER A 4 -3.68 -20.99 -6.04
C SER A 4 -3.08 -20.92 -4.64
N GLN A 5 -2.35 -21.93 -4.19
CA GLN A 5 -1.70 -21.89 -2.89
C GLN A 5 -0.58 -20.87 -2.84
N GLU A 6 0.17 -20.71 -3.91
CA GLU A 6 1.20 -19.67 -3.95
C GLU A 6 0.61 -18.29 -3.88
N ASN A 7 -0.50 -18.07 -4.59
CA ASN A 7 -1.19 -16.78 -4.57
C ASN A 7 -1.85 -16.51 -3.23
N SER A 8 -2.31 -17.55 -2.54
CA SER A 8 -2.99 -17.39 -1.27
C SER A 8 -2.06 -16.96 -0.13
N GLU A 9 -0.75 -17.08 -0.33
CA GLU A 9 0.22 -16.62 0.67
C GLU A 9 0.53 -15.14 0.55
N GLN A 10 0.03 -14.47 -0.47
CA GLN A 10 0.23 -13.04 -0.68
C GLN A 10 -0.99 -12.24 -0.25
N ASN A 11 -0.75 -11.02 0.20
CA ASN A 11 -1.80 -10.12 0.63
C ASN A 11 -2.44 -9.37 -0.54
N SER A 12 -2.88 -10.09 -1.57
CA SER A 12 -3.64 -9.43 -2.63
C SER A 12 -4.98 -8.93 -2.10
N ILE A 13 -5.47 -7.83 -2.68
CA ILE A 13 -6.75 -7.26 -2.29
C ILE A 13 -7.86 -8.11 -2.91
N LEU A 14 -8.72 -8.67 -2.08
CA LEU A 14 -9.85 -9.50 -2.52
C LEU A 14 -11.07 -8.64 -2.82
N SER A 15 -11.29 -7.60 -2.01
CA SER A 15 -12.38 -6.66 -2.19
C SER A 15 -12.08 -5.40 -1.39
N TYR A 16 -12.79 -4.33 -1.66
CA TYR A 16 -12.63 -3.08 -0.92
C TYR A 16 -13.95 -2.31 -0.92
N SER A 17 -14.08 -1.44 0.08
CA SER A 17 -15.21 -0.53 0.22
C SER A 17 -14.67 0.88 0.46
N VAL A 18 -15.55 1.81 0.83
CA VAL A 18 -15.13 3.18 1.18
C VAL A 18 -14.39 3.24 2.51
N ASN A 19 -14.49 2.20 3.34
CA ASN A 19 -13.95 2.20 4.69
C ASN A 19 -12.86 1.16 4.93
N ASP A 20 -12.77 0.13 4.10
CA ASP A 20 -11.85 -0.98 4.37
C ASP A 20 -11.46 -1.73 3.09
N ALA A 21 -10.45 -2.56 3.23
CA ALA A 21 -10.04 -3.51 2.21
C ALA A 21 -9.93 -4.89 2.83
N SER A 22 -10.28 -5.92 2.06
CA SER A 22 -10.21 -7.31 2.50
C SER A 22 -9.02 -8.00 1.84
N ILE A 23 -8.20 -8.62 2.67
CA ILE A 23 -7.16 -9.55 2.23
C ILE A 23 -7.48 -10.91 2.83
N GLN A 24 -6.69 -11.92 2.55
CA GLN A 24 -7.02 -13.28 2.99
C GLN A 24 -7.15 -13.41 4.50
N SER A 25 -6.33 -12.68 5.26
CA SER A 25 -6.37 -12.75 6.72
C SER A 25 -7.49 -11.95 7.36
N GLY A 26 -8.25 -11.16 6.58
CA GLY A 26 -9.38 -10.38 7.10
C GLY A 26 -9.45 -8.98 6.52
N LYS A 27 -10.26 -8.15 7.16
CA LYS A 27 -10.48 -6.77 6.73
C LYS A 27 -9.55 -5.81 7.46
N LEU A 28 -9.12 -4.79 6.74
CA LEU A 28 -8.29 -3.71 7.28
C LEU A 28 -9.01 -2.39 7.06
N GLY A 29 -9.36 -1.71 8.14
CA GLY A 29 -9.94 -0.38 8.07
C GLY A 29 -8.94 0.65 7.58
N PHE A 30 -9.41 1.66 6.86
CA PHE A 30 -8.55 2.75 6.37
C PHE A 30 -8.33 3.77 7.49
N PRO A 31 -7.18 4.40 7.57
CA PRO A 31 -5.98 4.20 6.74
C PRO A 31 -5.23 2.93 7.08
N CYS A 32 -4.64 2.30 6.08
CA CYS A 32 -3.90 1.05 6.28
C CYS A 32 -2.74 0.93 5.31
N PHE A 33 -1.83 0.01 5.62
CA PHE A 33 -0.72 -0.35 4.75
C PHE A 33 -0.73 -1.85 4.53
N ILE A 34 -0.48 -2.27 3.30
CA ILE A 34 -0.45 -3.68 2.91
C ILE A 34 0.73 -3.91 1.99
N SER A 35 1.52 -4.94 2.28
CA SER A 35 2.57 -5.41 1.39
C SER A 35 2.45 -6.93 1.27
N LYS A 36 3.36 -7.57 0.59
CA LYS A 36 3.25 -8.99 0.23
C LYS A 36 2.85 -9.88 1.41
N SER A 37 3.49 -9.71 2.55
CA SER A 37 3.26 -10.56 3.72
C SER A 37 2.94 -9.78 4.99
N PHE A 38 2.85 -8.46 4.91
CA PHE A 38 2.67 -7.59 6.06
C PHE A 38 1.48 -6.66 5.85
N SER A 39 0.77 -6.35 6.93
CA SER A 39 -0.31 -5.37 6.92
C SER A 39 -0.40 -4.68 8.27
N ALA A 40 -0.89 -3.44 8.26
CA ALA A 40 -1.05 -2.66 9.47
C ALA A 40 -2.12 -1.60 9.26
N THR A 41 -2.85 -1.29 10.32
CA THR A 41 -3.70 -0.10 10.35
C THR A 41 -2.88 1.08 10.83
N LEU A 42 -3.26 2.28 10.40
CA LEU A 42 -2.46 3.49 10.61
C LEU A 42 -3.31 4.57 11.29
N ASP A 43 -2.63 5.56 11.86
CA ASP A 43 -3.29 6.62 12.63
C ASP A 43 -3.49 7.92 11.84
N PHE A 44 -2.71 8.14 10.78
CA PHE A 44 -2.78 9.40 10.07
C PHE A 44 -3.82 9.32 8.94
N HIS A 45 -4.55 10.42 8.75
CA HIS A 45 -5.64 10.50 7.77
C HIS A 45 -5.33 11.46 6.63
N SER A 46 -4.10 11.93 6.52
CA SER A 46 -3.68 12.85 5.46
C SER A 46 -2.26 12.54 5.03
N ILE A 47 -2.03 12.62 3.72
CA ILE A 47 -0.69 12.44 3.15
C ILE A 47 0.28 13.48 3.73
N ASP A 48 -0.21 14.68 4.04
CA ASP A 48 0.65 15.75 4.56
C ASP A 48 1.20 15.43 5.95
N LEU A 49 0.58 14.51 6.68
CA LEU A 49 1.02 14.13 8.02
C LEU A 49 2.05 13.01 8.03
N ILE A 50 2.33 12.41 6.88
CA ILE A 50 3.27 11.29 6.78
C ILE A 50 4.71 11.78 6.99
N GLU A 51 5.45 11.08 7.83
CA GLU A 51 6.87 11.32 8.05
C GLU A 51 7.67 10.04 7.79
N LYS A 52 9.01 10.19 7.63
CA LYS A 52 9.87 9.04 7.39
C LYS A 52 9.75 7.99 8.48
N THR A 53 9.59 8.41 9.73
CA THR A 53 9.45 7.51 10.86
C THR A 53 8.17 6.68 10.80
N ASP A 54 7.14 7.17 10.11
CA ASP A 54 5.91 6.41 9.91
C ASP A 54 6.09 5.33 8.83
N ILE A 55 6.84 5.65 7.79
CA ILE A 55 6.98 4.80 6.61
C ILE A 55 8.04 3.71 6.80
N PHE A 56 9.15 4.05 7.44
CA PHE A 56 10.29 3.13 7.53
C PHE A 56 9.90 1.75 8.11
N PRO A 57 9.15 1.66 9.22
CA PRO A 57 8.78 0.34 9.76
C PRO A 57 7.87 -0.46 8.82
N LEU A 58 7.12 0.21 7.94
CA LEU A 58 6.19 -0.45 7.04
C LEU A 58 6.89 -1.13 5.87
N ILE A 59 7.99 -0.54 5.40
CA ILE A 59 8.66 -1.00 4.19
C ILE A 59 9.75 -2.05 4.44
N THR A 60 10.14 -2.26 5.70
CA THR A 60 11.26 -3.15 6.01
C THR A 60 10.91 -4.63 5.90
N LYS A 61 9.69 -5.01 6.27
CA LYS A 61 9.29 -6.42 6.32
C LYS A 61 9.40 -7.11 4.97
N ASP A 62 8.92 -6.47 3.92
CA ASP A 62 8.92 -7.05 2.58
C ASP A 62 9.88 -6.33 1.64
N GLN A 63 10.76 -5.50 2.18
CA GLN A 63 11.76 -4.74 1.42
C GLN A 63 11.11 -3.96 0.27
N VAL A 64 10.05 -3.25 0.60
CA VAL A 64 9.24 -2.52 -0.38
C VAL A 64 10.09 -1.47 -1.10
N LYS A 65 9.90 -1.34 -2.42
CA LYS A 65 10.60 -0.38 -3.28
C LYS A 65 9.65 0.58 -3.98
N ILE A 66 8.37 0.22 -4.06
CA ILE A 66 7.34 1.02 -4.72
C ILE A 66 6.19 1.16 -3.75
N ILE A 67 5.74 2.40 -3.52
CA ILE A 67 4.53 2.65 -2.73
C ILE A 67 3.45 3.19 -3.67
N ILE A 68 2.29 2.56 -3.65
CA ILE A 68 1.09 3.08 -4.29
C ILE A 68 0.21 3.65 -3.19
N ILE A 69 -0.15 4.92 -3.32
CA ILE A 69 -1.05 5.58 -2.38
C ILE A 69 -2.42 5.69 -3.01
N GLY A 70 -3.41 5.09 -2.37
CA GLY A 70 -4.80 5.20 -2.77
C GLY A 70 -5.54 6.15 -1.84
N THR A 71 -6.27 7.09 -2.41
CA THR A 71 -7.06 8.04 -1.64
C THR A 71 -8.38 8.33 -2.33
N SER A 72 -9.43 8.53 -1.53
CA SER A 72 -10.73 8.96 -2.05
C SER A 72 -10.82 10.47 -2.20
N GLN A 73 -9.84 11.20 -1.69
CA GLN A 73 -9.81 12.66 -1.75
C GLN A 73 -9.10 13.12 -3.01
N THR A 74 -9.55 14.26 -3.55
CA THR A 74 -8.82 14.93 -4.62
C THR A 74 -7.56 15.52 -4.00
N SER A 75 -6.41 14.94 -4.34
CA SER A 75 -5.15 15.43 -3.79
C SER A 75 -4.01 15.13 -4.76
N PHE A 76 -2.87 15.72 -4.46
CA PHE A 76 -1.64 15.49 -5.22
C PHE A 76 -0.48 15.38 -4.25
N LEU A 77 0.60 14.75 -4.70
CA LEU A 77 1.80 14.64 -3.88
C LEU A 77 2.62 15.92 -4.02
N LYS A 78 2.85 16.59 -2.90
CA LYS A 78 3.72 17.75 -2.85
C LYS A 78 5.17 17.32 -3.08
N PRO A 79 6.02 18.17 -3.67
CA PRO A 79 7.41 17.83 -3.92
C PRO A 79 8.15 17.35 -2.69
N GLU A 80 7.91 17.96 -1.52
CA GLU A 80 8.57 17.54 -0.28
C GLU A 80 8.17 16.14 0.15
N LYS A 81 6.95 15.68 -0.17
CA LYS A 81 6.54 14.30 0.14
C LYS A 81 7.15 13.31 -0.84
N ILE A 82 7.22 13.67 -2.12
CA ILE A 82 7.92 12.85 -3.10
C ILE A 82 9.38 12.66 -2.69
N LEU A 83 10.02 13.74 -2.27
CA LEU A 83 11.40 13.69 -1.81
C LEU A 83 11.55 12.77 -0.59
N LEU A 84 10.60 12.84 0.36
CA LEU A 84 10.60 11.98 1.53
C LEU A 84 10.65 10.50 1.13
N PHE A 85 9.77 10.09 0.21
CA PHE A 85 9.74 8.71 -0.26
C PHE A 85 11.01 8.34 -1.01
N ASN A 86 11.49 9.24 -1.88
CA ASN A 86 12.71 9.00 -2.67
C ASN A 86 13.94 8.85 -1.78
N GLU A 87 14.01 9.60 -0.69
CA GLU A 87 15.12 9.49 0.27
C GLU A 87 15.12 8.14 0.99
N LEU A 88 13.96 7.48 1.07
CA LEU A 88 13.85 6.13 1.61
C LEU A 88 14.09 5.05 0.55
N GLY A 89 14.43 5.45 -0.66
CA GLY A 89 14.65 4.51 -1.76
C GLY A 89 13.38 4.03 -2.42
N LEU A 90 12.28 4.77 -2.28
CA LEU A 90 10.98 4.36 -2.77
C LEU A 90 10.54 5.16 -3.98
N GLY A 91 9.99 4.47 -4.98
CA GLY A 91 9.12 5.12 -5.96
C GLY A 91 7.74 5.26 -5.36
N VAL A 92 7.01 6.31 -5.73
CA VAL A 92 5.68 6.58 -5.17
C VAL A 92 4.73 7.08 -6.26
N GLU A 93 3.49 6.59 -6.21
CA GLU A 93 2.41 7.04 -7.09
C GLU A 93 1.14 7.23 -6.28
N LEU A 94 0.38 8.26 -6.64
CA LEU A 94 -0.89 8.58 -6.00
C LEU A 94 -2.02 8.37 -7.01
N MET A 95 -3.07 7.67 -6.58
CA MET A 95 -4.23 7.42 -7.44
C MET A 95 -5.47 7.20 -6.56
N ASN A 96 -6.66 7.06 -7.19
CA ASN A 96 -7.85 6.73 -6.42
C ASN A 96 -7.76 5.30 -5.89
N VAL A 97 -8.60 4.98 -4.89
CA VAL A 97 -8.54 3.69 -4.20
C VAL A 97 -8.73 2.52 -5.16
N ASP A 98 -9.68 2.64 -6.10
CA ASP A 98 -9.95 1.56 -7.05
C ASP A 98 -8.73 1.25 -7.91
N SER A 99 -8.12 2.27 -8.50
CA SER A 99 -6.90 2.11 -9.30
C SER A 99 -5.74 1.61 -8.46
N ALA A 100 -5.63 2.10 -7.22
CA ALA A 100 -4.55 1.72 -6.32
C ALA A 100 -4.63 0.21 -5.99
N CYS A 101 -5.80 -0.30 -5.67
CA CYS A 101 -5.97 -1.71 -5.35
C CYS A 101 -5.66 -2.59 -6.55
N ARG A 102 -6.10 -2.20 -7.74
CA ARG A 102 -5.81 -2.96 -8.96
C ARG A 102 -4.33 -2.93 -9.32
N SER A 103 -3.70 -1.76 -9.22
CA SER A 103 -2.27 -1.63 -9.51
C SER A 103 -1.43 -2.42 -8.52
N PHE A 104 -1.80 -2.38 -7.24
CA PHE A 104 -1.11 -3.15 -6.21
C PHE A 104 -1.17 -4.65 -6.53
N ASN A 105 -2.36 -5.18 -6.82
CA ASN A 105 -2.53 -6.59 -7.14
C ASN A 105 -1.72 -6.99 -8.36
N LEU A 106 -1.71 -6.14 -9.40
CA LEU A 106 -0.97 -6.42 -10.62
C LEU A 106 0.53 -6.49 -10.35
N LEU A 107 1.07 -5.49 -9.65
CA LEU A 107 2.51 -5.46 -9.33
C LEU A 107 2.89 -6.60 -8.40
N LEU A 108 2.02 -6.94 -7.45
CA LEU A 108 2.25 -8.04 -6.53
C LEU A 108 2.32 -9.37 -7.30
N SER A 109 1.40 -9.60 -8.24
CA SER A 109 1.40 -10.81 -9.06
C SER A 109 2.61 -10.88 -9.98
N ASP A 110 3.17 -9.73 -10.33
CA ASP A 110 4.39 -9.62 -11.15
C ASP A 110 5.65 -9.68 -10.29
N LYS A 111 5.51 -10.05 -9.03
CA LYS A 111 6.60 -10.22 -8.06
C LYS A 111 7.41 -8.94 -7.83
N ARG A 112 6.76 -7.79 -7.96
CA ARG A 112 7.39 -6.51 -7.63
C ARG A 112 7.30 -6.26 -6.12
N ALA A 113 8.28 -5.57 -5.59
CA ALA A 113 8.34 -5.23 -4.16
C ALA A 113 7.48 -3.99 -3.89
N VAL A 114 6.17 -4.18 -3.84
CA VAL A 114 5.18 -3.11 -3.79
C VAL A 114 4.47 -3.07 -2.45
N GLY A 115 4.19 -1.86 -1.97
CA GLY A 115 3.33 -1.61 -0.82
C GLY A 115 2.15 -0.73 -1.23
N LEU A 116 1.01 -0.94 -0.59
CA LEU A 116 -0.20 -0.18 -0.80
C LEU A 116 -0.53 0.59 0.48
N LEU A 117 -0.66 1.91 0.34
CA LEU A 117 -1.03 2.79 1.43
C LEU A 117 -2.37 3.42 1.06
N ILE A 118 -3.42 3.12 1.84
CA ILE A 118 -4.75 3.67 1.58
C ILE A 118 -5.09 4.65 2.69
N ILE A 119 -5.38 5.88 2.29
CA ILE A 119 -5.69 6.96 3.23
C ILE A 119 -7.07 7.55 2.92
#